data_cd83bfd803b6f1ecb6c77344988d2e97
#
_entry.id   cd83bfd803b6f1ecb6c77344988d2e97
#
_cell.length_a   1.000
_cell.length_b   1.000
_cell.length_c   1.000
_cell.angle_alpha   90.00
_cell.angle_beta   90.00
_cell.angle_gamma   90.00
#
_symmetry.space_group_name_H-M   'P 1'
#
loop_
_entity.id
_entity.type
_entity.pdbx_description
1 polymer ?
#
loop_
_entity_poly.entity_id
_entity_poly.type
_entity_poly.pdbx_seq_one_letter_code
_entity_poly.pdbx_strand_id
1 'polypeptide(L)'
;MKKIIFILLLFLANPIVKGQIADRFTCMTTIGTGISMNTPSTTPFAWQVTGHYKLSERFSAGIGTGLSVYEKALIPLFADARFQLTKPRRVVPYLQCGIGYAFAPDEDANGGFFFHPSAGVQYKMHGKTTLLLSIGYEIQNLERLKKYESSHYAAEFREKLHHNLISIKLGVML
;
A
#
# COMPACT_ATOMS: atom_id res chain seq x y z
N MET A 1 -7.96 -6.92 -22.71
CA MET A 1 -8.54 -7.70 -21.60
C MET A 1 -7.93 -9.10 -21.48
N LYS A 2 -7.83 -9.93 -22.55
CA LYS A 2 -7.26 -11.30 -22.48
C LYS A 2 -5.78 -11.35 -22.03
N LYS A 3 -4.95 -10.37 -22.40
CA LYS A 3 -3.51 -10.30 -22.00
C LYS A 3 -3.30 -10.02 -20.51
N ILE A 4 -4.19 -9.25 -19.87
CA ILE A 4 -4.11 -8.94 -18.44
C ILE A 4 -4.48 -10.15 -17.60
N ILE A 5 -5.48 -10.93 -18.04
CA ILE A 5 -5.90 -12.18 -17.38
C ILE A 5 -4.77 -13.23 -17.47
N PHE A 6 -4.04 -13.27 -18.57
CA PHE A 6 -2.90 -14.19 -18.75
C PHE A 6 -1.73 -13.86 -17.82
N ILE A 7 -1.44 -12.57 -17.60
CA ILE A 7 -0.40 -12.11 -16.66
C ILE A 7 -0.84 -12.41 -15.22
N LEU A 8 -2.12 -12.22 -14.88
CA LEU A 8 -2.66 -12.55 -13.55
C LEU A 8 -2.62 -14.07 -13.28
N LEU A 9 -2.90 -14.89 -14.29
CA LEU A 9 -2.80 -16.36 -14.22
C LEU A 9 -1.34 -16.83 -14.10
N LEU A 10 -0.40 -16.15 -14.72
CA LEU A 10 1.03 -16.45 -14.61
C LEU A 10 1.57 -16.18 -13.18
N PHE A 11 1.04 -15.16 -12.50
CA PHE A 11 1.35 -14.87 -11.09
C PHE A 11 0.76 -15.91 -10.13
N LEU A 12 -0.38 -16.52 -10.48
CA LEU A 12 -1.01 -17.57 -9.67
C LEU A 12 -0.39 -18.95 -9.91
N ALA A 13 0.28 -19.16 -11.03
CA ALA A 13 0.83 -20.45 -11.46
C ALA A 13 2.29 -20.70 -11.04
N ASN A 14 2.90 -19.86 -10.19
CA ASN A 14 4.25 -20.11 -9.70
C ASN A 14 4.23 -21.21 -8.63
N PRO A 15 4.54 -22.48 -8.96
CA PRO A 15 4.77 -23.48 -7.94
C PRO A 15 6.09 -23.15 -7.24
N ILE A 16 5.98 -22.69 -5.99
CA ILE A 16 6.88 -22.99 -4.89
C ILE A 16 8.26 -23.49 -5.35
N VAL A 17 9.17 -22.59 -5.59
CA VAL A 17 10.58 -22.91 -5.53
C VAL A 17 10.89 -23.21 -4.07
N LYS A 18 10.78 -24.49 -3.70
CA LYS A 18 11.23 -25.04 -2.43
C LYS A 18 12.77 -24.97 -2.41
N GLY A 19 13.33 -23.89 -1.89
CA GLY A 19 14.73 -23.70 -1.66
C GLY A 19 14.92 -22.74 -0.50
N GLN A 20 16.10 -22.61 0.01
CA GLN A 20 16.51 -21.74 1.14
C GLN A 20 16.10 -20.25 0.98
N ILE A 21 15.57 -19.86 -0.18
CA ILE A 21 15.00 -18.55 -0.46
C ILE A 21 13.64 -18.36 0.23
N ALA A 22 12.86 -19.45 0.42
CA ALA A 22 11.52 -19.38 0.99
C ALA A 22 11.50 -18.86 2.45
N ASP A 23 12.55 -19.13 3.21
CA ASP A 23 12.65 -18.67 4.61
C ASP A 23 13.01 -17.18 4.73
N ARG A 24 13.50 -16.56 3.66
CA ARG A 24 13.85 -15.15 3.61
C ARG A 24 12.77 -14.28 2.97
N PHE A 25 11.83 -14.90 2.30
CA PHE A 25 10.72 -14.18 1.66
C PHE A 25 9.46 -14.26 2.51
N THR A 26 8.83 -13.13 2.75
CA THR A 26 7.56 -13.03 3.49
C THR A 26 6.57 -12.23 2.67
N CYS A 27 5.33 -12.73 2.60
CA CYS A 27 4.22 -12.02 1.99
C CYS A 27 3.31 -11.45 3.08
N MET A 28 2.92 -10.22 2.91
CA MET A 28 2.06 -9.51 3.84
C MET A 28 0.86 -8.94 3.10
N THR A 29 -0.33 -9.09 3.67
CA THR A 29 -1.53 -8.40 3.21
C THR A 29 -2.07 -7.54 4.35
N THR A 30 -2.45 -6.31 4.03
CA THR A 30 -3.01 -5.36 5.01
C THR A 30 -4.27 -4.72 4.46
N ILE A 31 -5.23 -4.50 5.35
CA ILE A 31 -6.40 -3.68 5.12
C ILE A 31 -6.40 -2.54 6.13
N GLY A 32 -6.86 -1.39 5.73
CA GLY A 32 -6.86 -0.24 6.62
C GLY A 32 -7.76 0.89 6.18
N THR A 33 -7.85 1.84 7.05
CA THR A 33 -8.57 3.09 6.86
C THR A 33 -7.76 4.22 7.46
N GLY A 34 -8.22 5.46 7.30
CA GLY A 34 -7.54 6.62 7.87
C GLY A 34 -8.47 7.78 8.13
N ILE A 35 -7.99 8.70 8.95
CA ILE A 35 -8.65 9.97 9.23
C ILE A 35 -7.92 11.03 8.42
N SER A 36 -8.63 11.67 7.49
CA SER A 36 -8.08 12.77 6.70
C SER A 36 -7.79 13.97 7.58
N MET A 37 -6.62 14.58 7.36
CA MET A 37 -6.22 15.83 8.02
C MET A 37 -6.43 17.06 7.15
N ASN A 38 -6.84 16.86 5.88
CA ASN A 38 -7.06 17.93 4.91
C ASN A 38 -8.48 17.90 4.39
N THR A 39 -8.93 19.02 3.82
CA THR A 39 -10.17 19.11 3.04
C THR A 39 -9.90 18.80 1.55
N PRO A 40 -10.76 17.97 0.89
CA PRO A 40 -11.95 17.31 1.42
C PRO A 40 -11.60 16.12 2.33
N SER A 41 -12.35 15.99 3.43
CA SER A 41 -12.14 14.90 4.39
C SER A 41 -12.79 13.63 3.84
N THR A 42 -11.97 12.77 3.27
CA THR A 42 -12.40 11.46 2.78
C THR A 42 -11.83 10.38 3.69
N THR A 43 -12.67 9.47 4.14
CA THR A 43 -12.21 8.28 4.88
C THR A 43 -11.83 7.21 3.86
N PRO A 44 -10.54 6.97 3.62
CA PRO A 44 -10.13 6.00 2.61
C PRO A 44 -10.30 4.57 3.11
N PHE A 45 -10.50 3.67 2.16
CA PHE A 45 -10.27 2.25 2.34
C PHE A 45 -9.02 1.88 1.58
N ALA A 46 -8.09 1.20 2.23
CA ALA A 46 -6.86 0.73 1.62
C ALA A 46 -6.70 -0.78 1.82
N TRP A 47 -6.41 -1.49 0.74
CA TRP A 47 -5.96 -2.87 0.75
C TRP A 47 -4.62 -2.95 0.04
N GLN A 48 -3.62 -3.55 0.69
CA GLN A 48 -2.25 -3.62 0.18
C GLN A 48 -1.67 -5.01 0.35
N VAL A 49 -0.88 -5.42 -0.62
CA VAL A 49 -0.09 -6.66 -0.60
C VAL A 49 1.36 -6.27 -0.81
N THR A 50 2.23 -6.78 0.06
CA THR A 50 3.67 -6.45 0.03
C THR A 50 4.48 -7.72 0.16
N GLY A 51 5.44 -7.90 -0.73
CA GLY A 51 6.46 -8.95 -0.65
C GLY A 51 7.74 -8.37 -0.07
N HIS A 52 8.23 -8.95 1.02
CA HIS A 52 9.48 -8.55 1.67
C HIS A 52 10.55 -9.63 1.57
N TYR A 53 11.78 -9.20 1.36
CA TYR A 53 12.96 -10.02 1.48
C TYR A 53 13.74 -9.62 2.75
N LYS A 54 14.04 -10.59 3.61
CA LYS A 54 14.82 -10.38 4.84
C LYS A 54 16.28 -10.18 4.47
N LEU A 55 16.78 -8.96 4.62
CA LEU A 55 18.17 -8.60 4.42
C LEU A 55 19.00 -8.91 5.66
N SER A 56 18.40 -8.75 6.85
CA SER A 56 19.00 -9.12 8.13
C SER A 56 17.93 -9.65 9.11
N GLU A 57 18.31 -10.01 10.32
CA GLU A 57 17.37 -10.45 11.37
C GLU A 57 16.32 -9.40 11.71
N ARG A 58 16.64 -8.11 11.53
CA ARG A 58 15.77 -6.99 11.90
C ARG A 58 15.31 -6.15 10.73
N PHE A 59 15.98 -6.26 9.59
CA PHE A 59 15.71 -5.41 8.44
C PHE A 59 15.23 -6.23 7.25
N SER A 60 14.12 -5.82 6.68
CA SER A 60 13.57 -6.36 5.43
C SER A 60 13.19 -5.22 4.50
N ALA A 61 13.33 -5.45 3.22
CA ALA A 61 12.91 -4.55 2.16
C ALA A 61 12.12 -5.31 1.11
N GLY A 62 11.26 -4.61 0.42
CA GLY A 62 10.39 -5.25 -0.56
C GLY A 62 9.66 -4.27 -1.45
N ILE A 63 8.69 -4.81 -2.15
CA ILE A 63 7.80 -4.04 -3.02
C ILE A 63 6.35 -4.39 -2.69
N GLY A 64 5.48 -3.42 -2.84
CA GLY A 64 4.05 -3.58 -2.57
C GLY A 64 3.19 -2.93 -3.63
N THR A 65 1.98 -3.43 -3.70
CA THR A 65 0.90 -2.85 -4.51
C THR A 65 -0.41 -3.01 -3.76
N GLY A 66 -1.46 -2.39 -4.26
CA GLY A 66 -2.77 -2.51 -3.62
C GLY A 66 -3.85 -1.71 -4.32
N LEU A 67 -4.91 -1.48 -3.57
CA LEU A 67 -6.04 -0.64 -3.96
C LEU A 67 -6.31 0.34 -2.82
N SER A 68 -6.27 1.62 -3.12
CA SER A 68 -6.66 2.68 -2.19
C SER A 68 -7.83 3.43 -2.78
N VAL A 69 -8.95 3.44 -2.07
CA VAL A 69 -10.18 4.10 -2.50
C VAL A 69 -10.37 5.35 -1.65
N TYR A 70 -10.19 6.50 -2.27
CA TYR A 70 -10.51 7.82 -1.74
C TYR A 70 -11.80 8.29 -2.39
N GLU A 71 -11.79 9.43 -3.06
CA GLU A 71 -12.85 9.82 -4.00
C GLU A 71 -12.76 9.05 -5.31
N LYS A 72 -11.55 8.62 -5.66
CA LYS A 72 -11.21 7.79 -6.84
C LYS A 72 -10.39 6.60 -6.40
N ALA A 73 -10.47 5.53 -7.17
CA ALA A 73 -9.64 4.35 -6.94
C ALA A 73 -8.20 4.62 -7.41
N LEU A 74 -7.24 4.28 -6.59
CA LEU A 74 -5.81 4.39 -6.87
C LEU A 74 -5.13 3.04 -6.66
N ILE A 75 -4.17 2.75 -7.51
CA ILE A 75 -3.35 1.54 -7.44
C ILE A 75 -1.92 1.98 -7.08
N PRO A 76 -1.53 1.97 -5.79
CA PRO A 76 -0.17 2.28 -5.39
C PRO A 76 0.79 1.16 -5.79
N LEU A 77 1.95 1.55 -6.31
CA LEU A 77 3.12 0.70 -6.48
C LEU A 77 4.27 1.35 -5.72
N PHE A 78 4.81 0.65 -4.73
CA PHE A 78 5.78 1.24 -3.81
C PHE A 78 6.88 0.26 -3.40
N ALA A 79 8.06 0.81 -3.14
CA ALA A 79 9.11 0.14 -2.40
C ALA A 79 8.82 0.30 -0.91
N ASP A 80 9.10 -0.73 -0.14
CA ASP A 80 8.82 -0.78 1.29
C ASP A 80 10.04 -1.27 2.08
N ALA A 81 10.31 -0.63 3.18
CA ALA A 81 11.36 -0.99 4.11
C ALA A 81 10.78 -1.16 5.51
N ARG A 82 11.14 -2.25 6.18
CA ARG A 82 10.68 -2.56 7.53
C ARG A 82 11.86 -2.85 8.45
N PHE A 83 11.83 -2.25 9.63
CA PHE A 83 12.83 -2.44 10.69
C PHE A 83 12.16 -2.92 11.98
N GLN A 84 12.55 -4.08 12.47
CA GLN A 84 12.11 -4.63 13.76
C GLN A 84 12.94 -4.03 14.88
N LEU A 85 12.29 -3.41 15.85
CA LEU A 85 12.95 -2.73 16.96
C LEU A 85 13.60 -3.72 17.96
N THR A 86 13.04 -4.93 18.03
CA THR A 86 13.54 -5.99 18.93
C THR A 86 13.88 -7.25 18.16
N LYS A 87 14.65 -8.15 18.79
CA LYS A 87 14.88 -9.50 18.25
C LYS A 87 13.55 -10.26 18.12
N PRO A 88 13.46 -11.25 17.21
CA PRO A 88 12.23 -12.03 17.00
C PRO A 88 11.71 -12.62 18.31
N ARG A 89 10.50 -12.21 18.70
CA ARG A 89 9.75 -12.69 19.88
C ARG A 89 8.29 -12.87 19.46
N ARG A 90 7.43 -13.23 20.43
CA ARG A 90 5.98 -13.35 20.18
C ARG A 90 5.35 -12.02 19.81
N VAL A 91 5.82 -10.93 20.41
CA VAL A 91 5.41 -9.55 20.13
C VAL A 91 6.63 -8.74 19.72
N VAL A 92 6.63 -8.16 18.55
CA VAL A 92 7.75 -7.37 18.02
C VAL A 92 7.24 -6.05 17.48
N PRO A 93 7.61 -4.92 18.09
CA PRO A 93 7.36 -3.61 17.52
C PRO A 93 8.25 -3.39 16.30
N TYR A 94 7.72 -2.68 15.28
CA TYR A 94 8.43 -2.41 14.05
C TYR A 94 8.14 -1.00 13.53
N LEU A 95 9.07 -0.48 12.74
CA LEU A 95 8.90 0.69 11.91
C LEU A 95 8.86 0.24 10.45
N GLN A 96 8.05 0.91 9.65
CA GLN A 96 7.89 0.61 8.24
C GLN A 96 7.75 1.91 7.46
N CYS A 97 8.31 1.95 6.26
CA CYS A 97 8.24 3.10 5.39
C CYS A 97 8.06 2.64 3.94
N GLY A 98 6.94 3.03 3.34
CA GLY A 98 6.62 2.82 1.94
C GLY A 98 6.79 4.12 1.14
N ILE A 99 7.42 4.04 -0.03
CA ILE A 99 7.57 5.17 -0.95
C ILE A 99 7.34 4.69 -2.38
N GLY A 100 6.57 5.43 -3.15
CA GLY A 100 6.26 5.04 -4.51
C GLY A 100 5.35 6.02 -5.25
N TYR A 101 4.59 5.45 -6.16
CA TYR A 101 3.64 6.18 -7.00
C TYR A 101 2.31 5.42 -7.05
N ALA A 102 1.20 6.12 -6.94
CA ALA A 102 -0.12 5.53 -7.13
C ALA A 102 -0.67 5.93 -8.50
N PHE A 103 -1.14 4.94 -9.24
CA PHE A 103 -1.74 5.11 -10.54
C PHE A 103 -3.26 5.22 -10.40
N ALA A 104 -3.87 6.16 -11.12
CA ALA A 104 -5.31 6.22 -11.24
C ALA A 104 -5.75 5.47 -12.51
N PRO A 105 -6.65 4.48 -12.42
CA PRO A 105 -7.16 3.78 -13.60
C PRO A 105 -8.21 4.59 -14.37
N ASP A 106 -8.65 5.72 -13.86
CA ASP A 106 -9.68 6.60 -14.44
C ASP A 106 -9.02 7.62 -15.39
N GLU A 107 -9.63 7.86 -16.57
CA GLU A 107 -9.12 8.79 -17.58
C GLU A 107 -9.13 10.26 -17.12
N ASP A 108 -9.99 10.61 -16.17
CA ASP A 108 -10.11 11.95 -15.59
C ASP A 108 -9.25 12.16 -14.33
N ALA A 109 -8.41 11.19 -13.97
CA ALA A 109 -7.54 11.28 -12.81
C ALA A 109 -6.12 10.82 -13.15
N ASN A 110 -5.14 11.61 -12.72
CA ASN A 110 -3.74 11.21 -12.74
C ASN A 110 -3.32 10.81 -11.33
N GLY A 111 -2.58 9.74 -11.25
CA GLY A 111 -1.96 9.33 -10.01
C GLY A 111 -0.89 10.30 -9.53
N GLY A 112 -0.27 9.99 -8.40
CA GLY A 112 0.74 10.85 -7.83
C GLY A 112 1.62 10.14 -6.81
N PHE A 113 2.45 10.93 -6.17
CA PHE A 113 3.40 10.47 -5.17
C PHE A 113 2.68 9.81 -3.99
N PHE A 114 3.23 8.67 -3.56
CA PHE A 114 2.79 7.91 -2.40
C PHE A 114 3.92 7.80 -1.39
N PHE A 115 3.65 8.14 -0.12
CA PHE A 115 4.58 8.00 0.97
C PHE A 115 3.85 7.61 2.26
N HIS A 116 4.33 6.55 2.93
CA HIS A 116 3.64 5.98 4.08
C HIS A 116 4.63 5.50 5.16
N PRO A 117 5.13 6.39 6.03
CA PRO A 117 5.80 6.00 7.26
C PRO A 117 4.80 5.50 8.29
N SER A 118 5.14 4.42 8.98
CA SER A 118 4.28 3.82 9.99
C SER A 118 5.07 3.12 11.09
N ALA A 119 4.45 3.00 12.25
CA ALA A 119 4.90 2.20 13.35
C ALA A 119 3.84 1.16 13.69
N GLY A 120 4.26 -0.03 14.09
CA GLY A 120 3.32 -1.10 14.36
C GLY A 120 3.86 -2.16 15.28
N VAL A 121 3.00 -3.13 15.54
CA VAL A 121 3.31 -4.31 16.34
C VAL A 121 2.92 -5.55 15.53
N GLN A 122 3.81 -6.50 15.48
CA GLN A 122 3.55 -7.84 14.96
C GLN A 122 3.40 -8.83 16.09
N TYR A 123 2.37 -9.68 15.99
CA TYR A 123 2.08 -10.74 16.94
C TYR A 123 2.16 -12.09 16.23
N LYS A 124 3.17 -12.88 16.59
CA LYS A 124 3.37 -14.22 16.03
C LYS A 124 2.36 -15.19 16.63
N MET A 125 1.49 -15.72 15.78
CA MET A 125 0.53 -16.76 16.13
C MET A 125 1.20 -18.15 16.12
N HIS A 126 0.41 -19.20 16.41
CA HIS A 126 0.86 -20.57 16.19
C HIS A 126 1.11 -20.83 14.70
N GLY A 127 2.24 -21.44 14.38
CA GLY A 127 2.63 -21.71 13.00
C GLY A 127 3.40 -20.56 12.34
N LYS A 128 3.16 -20.33 11.04
CA LYS A 128 3.86 -19.32 10.23
C LYS A 128 3.15 -17.96 10.18
N THR A 129 1.93 -17.89 10.68
CA THR A 129 1.08 -16.70 10.58
C THR A 129 1.44 -15.66 11.63
N THR A 130 1.58 -14.42 11.21
CA THR A 130 1.83 -13.27 12.07
C THR A 130 0.77 -12.20 11.82
N LEU A 131 0.09 -11.75 12.88
CA LEU A 131 -0.83 -10.61 12.83
C LEU A 131 -0.05 -9.30 12.92
N LEU A 132 -0.53 -8.29 12.24
CA LEU A 132 0.06 -6.96 12.15
C LEU A 132 -0.99 -5.92 12.52
N LEU A 133 -0.58 -4.97 13.33
CA LEU A 133 -1.34 -3.74 13.61
C LEU A 133 -0.36 -2.58 13.45
N SER A 134 -0.73 -1.59 12.66
CA SER A 134 0.08 -0.39 12.46
C SER A 134 -0.75 0.88 12.45
N ILE A 135 -0.11 1.94 12.88
CA ILE A 135 -0.57 3.31 12.72
C ILE A 135 0.51 4.06 11.92
N GLY A 136 0.10 4.90 10.99
CA GLY A 136 1.03 5.62 10.13
C GLY A 136 0.47 6.93 9.63
N TYR A 137 1.35 7.68 8.98
CA TYR A 137 0.98 8.88 8.25
C TYR A 137 1.09 8.59 6.75
N GLU A 138 0.04 8.86 6.00
CA GLU A 138 0.01 8.57 4.57
C GLU A 138 -0.14 9.88 3.79
N ILE A 139 0.77 10.10 2.85
CA ILE A 139 0.72 11.20 1.89
C ILE A 139 0.41 10.59 0.54
N GLN A 140 -0.73 10.97 -0.03
CA GLN A 140 -1.15 10.55 -1.35
C GLN A 140 -1.49 11.77 -2.20
N ASN A 141 -0.73 11.97 -3.26
CA ASN A 141 -1.03 13.00 -4.24
C ASN A 141 -1.91 12.44 -5.35
N LEU A 142 -2.85 13.24 -5.79
CA LEU A 142 -3.78 12.93 -6.87
C LEU A 142 -4.02 14.19 -7.70
N GLU A 143 -4.01 14.08 -9.02
CA GLU A 143 -4.45 15.15 -9.91
C GLU A 143 -5.79 14.74 -10.55
N ARG A 144 -6.77 15.64 -10.47
CA ARG A 144 -8.10 15.43 -11.05
C ARG A 144 -8.37 16.49 -12.11
N LEU A 145 -8.89 16.06 -13.27
CA LEU A 145 -9.42 16.93 -14.31
C LEU A 145 -10.87 17.26 -13.97
N LYS A 146 -11.14 18.54 -13.68
CA LYS A 146 -12.51 19.05 -13.60
C LYS A 146 -12.88 19.69 -14.93
N LYS A 147 -13.88 19.15 -15.61
CA LYS A 147 -14.50 19.76 -16.79
C LYS A 147 -15.69 20.58 -16.32
N TYR A 148 -15.63 21.88 -16.57
CA TYR A 148 -16.78 22.77 -16.43
C TYR A 148 -17.38 22.97 -17.80
N GLU A 149 -18.52 22.35 -18.06
CA GLU A 149 -19.36 22.65 -19.23
C GLU A 149 -20.42 23.69 -18.83
N SER A 150 -20.21 24.91 -19.26
CA SER A 150 -21.27 25.93 -19.31
C SER A 150 -21.63 26.18 -20.78
N SER A 151 -22.86 26.55 -21.07
CA SER A 151 -23.40 26.73 -22.43
C SER A 151 -22.54 27.61 -23.38
N HIS A 152 -21.52 28.29 -22.91
CA HIS A 152 -20.64 29.18 -23.66
C HIS A 152 -19.14 29.03 -23.44
N TYR A 153 -18.71 28.19 -22.47
CA TYR A 153 -17.29 27.98 -22.19
C TYR A 153 -17.04 26.55 -21.72
N ALA A 154 -16.10 25.85 -22.38
CA ALA A 154 -15.50 24.63 -21.87
C ALA A 154 -14.16 25.01 -21.26
N ALA A 155 -14.01 24.87 -19.94
CA ALA A 155 -12.76 25.08 -19.25
C ALA A 155 -12.35 23.79 -18.55
N GLU A 156 -11.15 23.30 -18.86
CA GLU A 156 -10.52 22.17 -18.16
C GLU A 156 -9.54 22.72 -17.13
N PHE A 157 -9.75 22.38 -15.85
CA PHE A 157 -8.83 22.71 -14.78
C PHE A 157 -8.23 21.45 -14.18
N ARG A 158 -6.90 21.41 -14.04
CA ARG A 158 -6.18 20.38 -13.27
C ARG A 158 -6.18 20.79 -11.81
N GLU A 159 -6.91 20.09 -10.99
CA GLU A 159 -6.90 20.24 -9.54
C GLU A 159 -5.92 19.27 -8.93
N LYS A 160 -4.91 19.78 -8.22
CA LYS A 160 -3.97 18.98 -7.45
C LYS A 160 -4.53 18.76 -6.05
N LEU A 161 -4.81 17.53 -5.71
CA LEU A 161 -5.28 17.12 -4.39
C LEU A 161 -4.13 16.46 -3.62
N HIS A 162 -3.93 16.91 -2.40
CA HIS A 162 -2.99 16.33 -1.46
C HIS A 162 -3.79 15.70 -0.34
N HIS A 163 -3.83 14.37 -0.29
CA HIS A 163 -4.45 13.65 0.80
C HIS A 163 -3.39 13.34 1.85
N ASN A 164 -3.53 13.96 3.02
CA ASN A 164 -2.72 13.68 4.20
C ASN A 164 -3.64 13.05 5.24
N LEU A 165 -3.28 11.87 5.72
CA LEU A 165 -4.13 11.16 6.67
C LEU A 165 -3.31 10.37 7.70
N ILE A 166 -3.90 10.19 8.86
CA ILE A 166 -3.45 9.22 9.84
C ILE A 166 -4.15 7.90 9.51
N SER A 167 -3.38 6.89 9.14
CA SER A 167 -3.89 5.58 8.76
C SER A 167 -3.75 4.57 9.90
N ILE A 168 -4.72 3.67 10.01
CA ILE A 168 -4.67 2.48 10.86
C ILE A 168 -4.85 1.28 9.95
N LYS A 169 -3.90 0.33 10.02
CA LYS A 169 -3.91 -0.87 9.17
C LYS A 169 -3.80 -2.13 10.02
N LEU A 170 -4.60 -3.12 9.67
CA LEU A 170 -4.52 -4.49 10.17
C LEU A 170 -4.01 -5.39 9.06
N GLY A 171 -3.23 -6.40 9.39
CA GLY A 171 -2.69 -7.29 8.38
C GLY A 171 -2.31 -8.65 8.89
N VAL A 172 -1.99 -9.48 7.91
CA VAL A 172 -1.48 -10.85 8.11
C VAL A 172 -0.23 -11.01 7.27
N MET A 173 0.79 -11.61 7.87
CA MET A 173 2.04 -11.98 7.21
C MET A 173 2.24 -13.48 7.29
N LEU A 174 2.63 -14.06 6.17
CA LEU A 174 2.88 -15.49 5.96
C LEU A 174 4.34 -15.74 5.56
#